data_82adae3b352250b168a3969615f068f3
#
_entry.id   82adae3b352250b168a3969615f068f3
#
_cell.length_a   1.000
_cell.length_b   1.000
_cell.length_c   1.000
_cell.angle_alpha   90.00
_cell.angle_beta   90.00
_cell.angle_gamma   90.00
#
_symmetry.space_group_name_H-M   'P 1'
#
loop_
_entity.id
_entity.type
_entity.pdbx_description
1 polymer ?
#
loop_
_entity_poly.entity_id
_entity_poly.type
_entity_poly.pdbx_seq_one_letter_code
_entity_poly.pdbx_strand_id
1 'polypeptide(L)'
;MLIGNGKFDNANAIQKMLDKKGIVKITKPGVYVVGKTLKIHSDTRFVLSPGVRLLAKPYSKCALIENDCFADPNARNLNIEIVGGIWDGNCDNMGLDGEYEALHREDSPYSPSLFKGKLIRFAGVDNIRLEKMTVKDPVSYGIQLADVVNFTVRDMVFDYNHNFGTTDGVHINGPAYGGIIENLFGTTNDDMVSLTTIDETHAEVTVGEICNVIIKNVTAQNGYSGVRLLSAGGYPLKGVTVSGVYGDYRHNAVLISHHYTRPNTPIYFDDIVVEKVHARKSNTPLTSDHFTLWEKGAIETLPVIWVEEGITVGSLTIEDVYREEIAQTTGALIDINEGVNVDTLILKNIRQKLVNGQDAPCLRNGAKPKTLITDMIDY
;
A
#
# COMPACT_ATOMS: atom_id res chain seq x y z
N MET A 1 21.60 12.30 25.20
CA MET A 1 21.06 13.57 24.65
C MET A 1 20.79 13.34 23.16
N LEU A 2 19.65 13.82 22.65
CA LEU A 2 19.33 13.77 21.22
C LEU A 2 19.90 15.00 20.51
N ILE A 3 20.47 14.79 19.32
CA ILE A 3 21.09 15.85 18.50
C ILE A 3 20.44 15.86 17.13
N GLY A 4 19.51 16.78 16.90
CA GLY A 4 18.72 16.90 15.68
C GLY A 4 19.39 17.73 14.56
N ASN A 5 20.65 17.45 14.25
CA ASN A 5 21.46 18.24 13.30
C ASN A 5 21.67 17.57 11.92
N GLY A 6 21.00 16.44 11.65
CA GLY A 6 21.12 15.69 10.39
C GLY A 6 22.45 14.94 10.19
N LYS A 7 23.31 14.88 11.20
CA LYS A 7 24.64 14.25 11.09
C LYS A 7 24.91 13.22 12.18
N PHE A 8 24.51 13.52 13.41
CA PHE A 8 24.74 12.64 14.56
C PHE A 8 23.76 11.47 14.57
N ASP A 9 24.29 10.25 14.69
CA ASP A 9 23.48 9.04 14.80
C ASP A 9 22.83 8.93 16.17
N ASN A 10 21.51 9.07 16.21
CA ASN A 10 20.70 9.08 17.43
C ASN A 10 20.11 7.71 17.79
N ALA A 11 20.36 6.67 17.01
CA ALA A 11 19.69 5.38 17.18
C ALA A 11 19.80 4.82 18.61
N ASN A 12 21.00 4.83 19.20
CA ASN A 12 21.19 4.35 20.58
C ASN A 12 20.47 5.22 21.63
N ALA A 13 20.39 6.52 21.40
CA ALA A 13 19.74 7.42 22.35
C ALA A 13 18.21 7.27 22.28
N ILE A 14 17.66 7.14 21.07
CA ILE A 14 16.22 6.89 20.85
C ILE A 14 15.85 5.51 21.41
N GLN A 15 16.66 4.46 21.12
CA GLN A 15 16.41 3.12 21.65
C GLN A 15 16.30 3.11 23.18
N LYS A 16 17.23 3.76 23.87
CA LYS A 16 17.17 3.88 25.34
C LYS A 16 15.91 4.60 25.84
N MET A 17 15.27 5.41 25.01
CA MET A 17 13.99 6.03 25.37
C MET A 17 12.85 5.02 25.15
N LEU A 18 12.84 4.29 24.04
CA LEU A 18 11.85 3.27 23.72
C LEU A 18 11.88 2.10 24.73
N ASP A 19 13.06 1.72 25.21
CA ASP A 19 13.22 0.65 26.22
C ASP A 19 12.54 0.96 27.56
N LYS A 20 12.18 2.22 27.81
CA LYS A 20 11.42 2.62 29.00
C LYS A 20 9.93 2.32 28.91
N LYS A 21 9.45 2.02 27.70
CA LYS A 21 8.02 1.83 27.41
C LYS A 21 7.14 3.03 27.77
N GLY A 22 5.82 2.86 27.70
CA GLY A 22 4.87 3.93 27.99
C GLY A 22 4.93 5.06 26.93
N ILE A 23 4.82 6.32 27.36
CA ILE A 23 4.81 7.46 26.43
C ILE A 23 6.22 7.98 26.21
N VAL A 24 6.74 7.77 25.02
CA VAL A 24 8.05 8.24 24.55
C VAL A 24 7.87 9.40 23.58
N LYS A 25 8.53 10.54 23.80
CA LYS A 25 8.33 11.73 22.96
C LYS A 25 9.66 12.33 22.49
N ILE A 26 9.70 12.72 21.21
CA ILE A 26 10.73 13.64 20.68
C ILE A 26 10.00 14.92 20.29
N THR A 27 10.24 16.00 21.03
CA THR A 27 9.45 17.24 20.89
C THR A 27 10.21 18.36 20.18
N LYS A 28 11.54 18.32 20.18
CA LYS A 28 12.35 19.37 19.55
C LYS A 28 12.43 19.13 18.04
N PRO A 29 11.99 20.07 17.18
CA PRO A 29 12.19 19.97 15.75
C PRO A 29 13.65 19.77 15.37
N GLY A 30 13.90 18.98 14.33
CA GLY A 30 15.25 18.66 13.85
C GLY A 30 15.30 17.35 13.08
N VAL A 31 16.46 17.09 12.47
CA VAL A 31 16.73 15.87 11.71
C VAL A 31 17.57 14.93 12.57
N TYR A 32 17.00 13.81 12.95
CA TYR A 32 17.61 12.79 13.80
C TYR A 32 18.00 11.58 12.96
N VAL A 33 19.29 11.42 12.69
CA VAL A 33 19.79 10.29 11.92
C VAL A 33 19.68 9.00 12.73
N VAL A 34 19.24 7.93 12.07
CA VAL A 34 19.05 6.60 12.65
C VAL A 34 19.82 5.58 11.82
N GLY A 35 20.86 5.01 12.37
CA GLY A 35 21.78 4.10 11.69
C GLY A 35 21.57 2.62 11.99
N LYS A 36 20.53 2.27 12.75
CA LYS A 36 20.10 0.89 13.01
C LYS A 36 18.61 0.86 13.32
N THR A 37 17.99 -0.26 13.06
CA THR A 37 16.57 -0.45 13.35
C THR A 37 16.24 -0.22 14.83
N LEU A 38 15.29 0.65 15.08
CA LEU A 38 14.72 0.88 16.41
C LEU A 38 13.74 -0.25 16.74
N LYS A 39 13.77 -0.71 17.98
CA LYS A 39 12.82 -1.71 18.50
C LYS A 39 11.80 -1.02 19.41
N ILE A 40 10.52 -1.21 19.13
CA ILE A 40 9.44 -0.73 19.99
C ILE A 40 8.77 -1.90 20.69
N HIS A 41 8.41 -1.72 21.95
CA HIS A 41 7.85 -2.73 22.83
C HIS A 41 6.34 -2.60 22.97
N SER A 42 5.70 -3.63 23.50
CA SER A 42 4.29 -3.57 23.90
C SER A 42 4.03 -2.40 24.85
N ASP A 43 2.79 -1.87 24.81
CA ASP A 43 2.31 -0.77 25.65
C ASP A 43 3.14 0.52 25.49
N THR A 44 3.61 0.77 24.28
CA THR A 44 4.43 1.94 23.97
C THR A 44 3.75 2.87 22.98
N ARG A 45 3.67 4.16 23.35
CA ARG A 45 3.24 5.24 22.48
C ARG A 45 4.42 6.12 22.15
N PHE A 46 4.87 6.09 20.88
CA PHE A 46 5.97 6.91 20.39
C PHE A 46 5.44 8.12 19.64
N VAL A 47 5.72 9.32 20.15
CA VAL A 47 5.20 10.59 19.63
C VAL A 47 6.32 11.46 19.11
N LEU A 48 6.24 11.83 17.85
CA LEU A 48 7.14 12.78 17.21
C LEU A 48 6.37 14.08 16.94
N SER A 49 6.84 15.19 17.52
CA SER A 49 6.21 16.50 17.29
C SER A 49 6.42 16.98 15.85
N PRO A 50 5.61 17.93 15.36
CA PRO A 50 5.82 18.54 14.06
C PRO A 50 7.25 19.05 13.87
N GLY A 51 7.82 18.80 12.68
CA GLY A 51 9.21 19.16 12.37
C GLY A 51 10.28 18.22 12.91
N VAL A 52 9.91 17.13 13.57
CA VAL A 52 10.83 16.03 13.88
C VAL A 52 10.91 15.09 12.68
N ARG A 53 12.12 14.90 12.15
CA ARG A 53 12.41 13.96 11.06
C ARG A 53 13.37 12.88 11.54
N LEU A 54 12.96 11.63 11.46
CA LEU A 54 13.85 10.47 11.58
C LEU A 54 14.37 10.16 10.18
N LEU A 55 15.68 10.26 10.00
CA LEU A 55 16.35 10.08 8.72
C LEU A 55 17.19 8.80 8.77
N ALA A 56 16.92 7.86 7.89
CA ALA A 56 17.77 6.69 7.74
C ALA A 56 19.19 7.11 7.38
N LYS A 57 20.16 6.59 8.12
CA LYS A 57 21.57 6.90 7.91
C LYS A 57 22.02 6.38 6.53
N PRO A 58 22.79 7.16 5.76
CA PRO A 58 23.35 6.67 4.51
C PRO A 58 24.02 5.31 4.68
N TYR A 59 23.78 4.39 3.74
CA TYR A 59 24.31 3.01 3.71
C TYR A 59 23.94 2.12 4.91
N SER A 60 22.98 2.53 5.77
CA SER A 60 22.63 1.75 6.97
C SER A 60 21.90 0.46 6.64
N LYS A 61 21.16 0.44 5.51
CA LYS A 61 20.45 -0.75 5.04
C LYS A 61 19.57 -1.40 6.14
N CYS A 62 18.81 -0.57 6.87
CA CYS A 62 17.96 -1.03 7.96
C CYS A 62 16.57 -0.36 7.91
N ALA A 63 15.57 -1.02 8.48
CA ALA A 63 14.30 -0.37 8.79
C ALA A 63 14.52 0.74 9.81
N LEU A 64 13.69 1.79 9.81
CA LEU A 64 13.74 2.79 10.87
C LEU A 64 13.19 2.24 12.18
N ILE A 65 12.10 1.47 12.12
CA ILE A 65 11.48 0.90 13.32
C ILE A 65 10.78 -0.42 13.03
N GLU A 66 10.80 -1.31 14.01
CA GLU A 66 10.04 -2.56 14.04
C GLU A 66 9.65 -2.92 15.48
N ASN A 67 8.69 -3.83 15.69
CA ASN A 67 8.42 -4.35 17.04
C ASN A 67 9.53 -5.30 17.50
N ASP A 68 9.74 -5.41 18.81
CA ASP A 68 10.83 -6.19 19.36
C ASP A 68 10.69 -7.71 19.12
N CYS A 69 9.45 -8.19 18.94
CA CYS A 69 9.16 -9.59 18.59
C CYS A 69 9.12 -9.85 17.08
N PHE A 70 9.43 -8.90 16.21
CA PHE A 70 9.28 -9.02 14.75
C PHE A 70 9.84 -10.31 14.14
N ALA A 71 10.94 -10.81 14.65
CA ALA A 71 11.61 -12.01 14.14
C ALA A 71 11.14 -13.33 14.81
N ASP A 72 10.25 -13.25 15.80
CA ASP A 72 9.75 -14.41 16.54
C ASP A 72 8.29 -14.71 16.15
N PRO A 73 8.03 -15.75 15.34
CA PRO A 73 6.68 -16.08 14.90
C PRO A 73 5.76 -16.58 16.04
N ASN A 74 6.31 -16.87 17.23
CA ASN A 74 5.56 -17.36 18.38
C ASN A 74 5.27 -16.26 19.42
N ALA A 75 5.78 -15.06 19.21
CA ALA A 75 5.60 -13.95 20.14
C ALA A 75 4.78 -12.83 19.49
N ARG A 76 4.00 -12.14 20.31
CA ARG A 76 3.17 -11.00 19.87
C ARG A 76 3.41 -9.79 20.76
N ASN A 77 3.39 -8.61 20.12
CA ASN A 77 3.31 -7.36 20.85
C ASN A 77 1.87 -6.89 20.96
N LEU A 78 1.61 -6.07 21.98
CA LEU A 78 0.30 -5.50 22.27
C LEU A 78 0.39 -3.97 22.37
N ASN A 79 -0.67 -3.26 21.88
CA ASN A 79 -0.86 -1.83 22.16
C ASN A 79 0.32 -0.97 21.74
N ILE A 80 0.69 -0.98 20.47
CA ILE A 80 1.72 -0.10 19.92
C ILE A 80 1.05 1.08 19.23
N GLU A 81 1.50 2.29 19.56
CA GLU A 81 1.03 3.52 18.92
C GLU A 81 2.21 4.39 18.48
N ILE A 82 2.19 4.84 17.23
CA ILE A 82 3.15 5.79 16.68
C ILE A 82 2.39 6.99 16.11
N VAL A 83 2.77 8.19 16.54
CA VAL A 83 2.08 9.41 16.14
C VAL A 83 3.07 10.46 15.66
N GLY A 84 2.83 10.95 14.45
CA GLY A 84 3.51 12.12 13.89
C GLY A 84 4.91 11.86 13.36
N GLY A 85 5.59 12.96 13.04
CA GLY A 85 6.94 12.98 12.50
C GLY A 85 7.04 12.69 11.00
N ILE A 86 8.24 12.92 10.47
CA ILE A 86 8.64 12.59 9.13
C ILE A 86 9.58 11.38 9.22
N TRP A 87 9.21 10.31 8.56
CA TRP A 87 9.94 9.04 8.52
C TRP A 87 10.56 8.89 7.15
N ASP A 88 11.87 9.16 7.06
CA ASP A 88 12.58 9.30 5.81
C ASP A 88 13.55 8.14 5.59
N GLY A 89 13.27 7.39 4.53
CA GLY A 89 14.09 6.24 4.11
C GLY A 89 15.39 6.62 3.44
N ASN A 90 15.52 7.90 2.98
CA ASN A 90 16.76 8.40 2.39
C ASN A 90 17.29 7.50 1.25
N CYS A 91 16.39 6.99 0.43
CA CYS A 91 16.66 5.91 -0.54
C CYS A 91 17.86 6.23 -1.47
N ASP A 92 18.00 7.47 -1.92
CA ASP A 92 19.08 7.89 -2.82
C ASP A 92 20.48 7.74 -2.20
N ASN A 93 20.58 7.66 -0.88
CA ASN A 93 21.84 7.53 -0.16
C ASN A 93 22.08 6.14 0.44
N MET A 94 21.31 5.12 0.02
CA MET A 94 21.47 3.76 0.53
C MET A 94 22.55 2.94 -0.20
N GLY A 95 23.17 3.51 -1.24
CA GLY A 95 24.20 2.82 -2.02
C GLY A 95 23.62 1.74 -2.91
N LEU A 96 22.46 2.01 -3.47
CA LEU A 96 21.82 1.22 -4.51
C LEU A 96 21.94 1.99 -5.82
N ASP A 97 22.17 1.27 -6.90
CA ASP A 97 22.31 1.86 -8.23
C ASP A 97 20.94 2.29 -8.84
N GLY A 98 19.87 2.38 -8.03
CA GLY A 98 18.53 2.77 -8.46
C GLY A 98 17.82 1.73 -9.32
N GLU A 99 18.44 0.60 -9.59
CA GLU A 99 17.87 -0.43 -10.45
C GLU A 99 16.91 -1.33 -9.67
N TYR A 100 15.70 -1.45 -10.19
CA TYR A 100 14.67 -2.39 -9.73
C TYR A 100 15.23 -3.82 -9.54
N GLU A 101 16.09 -4.27 -10.44
CA GLU A 101 16.73 -5.59 -10.38
C GLU A 101 17.62 -5.78 -9.15
N ALA A 102 18.28 -4.73 -8.66
CA ALA A 102 19.10 -4.82 -7.46
C ALA A 102 18.29 -5.10 -6.20
N LEU A 103 17.01 -4.72 -6.17
CA LEU A 103 16.09 -4.98 -5.06
C LEU A 103 15.61 -6.43 -5.03
N HIS A 104 15.57 -7.09 -6.20
CA HIS A 104 14.99 -8.43 -6.38
C HIS A 104 16.01 -9.55 -6.50
N ARG A 105 17.30 -9.23 -6.47
CA ARG A 105 18.34 -10.25 -6.47
C ARG A 105 18.42 -10.94 -5.11
N GLU A 106 18.49 -12.27 -5.09
CA GLU A 106 18.56 -13.06 -3.86
C GLU A 106 19.74 -12.69 -2.96
N ASP A 107 20.84 -12.25 -3.55
CA ASP A 107 22.06 -11.83 -2.84
C ASP A 107 22.03 -10.35 -2.41
N SER A 108 21.02 -9.60 -2.81
CA SER A 108 20.86 -8.20 -2.42
C SER A 108 20.50 -8.08 -0.94
N PRO A 109 21.15 -7.19 -0.17
CA PRO A 109 20.73 -6.88 1.19
C PRO A 109 19.34 -6.23 1.26
N TYR A 110 18.77 -5.87 0.12
CA TYR A 110 17.42 -5.34 -0.06
C TYR A 110 16.48 -6.33 -0.71
N SER A 111 16.94 -7.55 -0.98
CA SER A 111 16.06 -8.62 -1.43
C SER A 111 14.87 -8.73 -0.47
N PRO A 112 13.65 -8.85 -0.99
CA PRO A 112 12.45 -9.03 -0.17
C PRO A 112 12.59 -10.14 0.86
N SER A 113 13.23 -11.26 0.51
CA SER A 113 13.46 -12.39 1.41
C SER A 113 14.37 -12.06 2.61
N LEU A 114 15.32 -11.14 2.44
CA LEU A 114 16.23 -10.72 3.51
C LEU A 114 15.77 -9.47 4.24
N PHE A 115 14.70 -8.90 3.82
CA PHE A 115 14.13 -7.64 4.12
C PHE A 115 14.90 -6.62 4.82
N LYS A 116 15.31 -5.59 4.20
CA LYS A 116 15.97 -4.47 4.86
C LYS A 116 15.59 -3.09 4.29
N GLY A 117 14.81 -3.06 3.21
CA GLY A 117 14.39 -1.83 2.55
C GLY A 117 13.04 -1.25 3.04
N LYS A 118 12.24 -2.05 3.77
CA LYS A 118 10.95 -1.61 4.29
C LYS A 118 11.17 -0.66 5.47
N LEU A 119 10.56 0.51 5.41
CA LEU A 119 10.94 1.60 6.31
C LEU A 119 10.39 1.42 7.72
N ILE A 120 9.10 1.11 7.83
CA ILE A 120 8.38 0.88 9.08
C ILE A 120 7.73 -0.50 8.98
N ARG A 121 8.03 -1.42 9.89
CA ARG A 121 7.53 -2.78 9.77
C ARG A 121 7.15 -3.39 11.09
N PHE A 122 6.05 -4.13 11.09
CA PHE A 122 5.53 -4.81 12.27
C PHE A 122 5.03 -6.20 11.89
N ALA A 123 5.27 -7.18 12.76
CA ALA A 123 4.74 -8.53 12.62
C ALA A 123 4.31 -9.08 13.98
N GLY A 124 3.15 -9.76 14.01
CA GLY A 124 2.61 -10.30 15.26
C GLY A 124 2.24 -9.21 16.26
N VAL A 125 1.32 -8.30 15.88
CA VAL A 125 0.91 -7.20 16.77
C VAL A 125 -0.61 -7.10 16.89
N ASP A 126 -1.11 -7.06 18.12
CA ASP A 126 -2.50 -6.76 18.41
C ASP A 126 -2.63 -5.30 18.89
N ASN A 127 -3.62 -4.58 18.36
CA ASN A 127 -3.87 -3.17 18.65
C ASN A 127 -2.70 -2.25 18.25
N ILE A 128 -2.42 -2.15 16.95
CA ILE A 128 -1.43 -1.20 16.43
C ILE A 128 -2.10 0.03 15.82
N ARG A 129 -1.55 1.24 16.10
CA ARG A 129 -2.03 2.50 15.53
C ARG A 129 -0.86 3.33 15.00
N LEU A 130 -0.93 3.70 13.73
CA LEU A 130 0.02 4.59 13.06
C LEU A 130 -0.75 5.81 12.56
N GLU A 131 -0.43 7.01 13.05
CA GLU A 131 -1.25 8.18 12.79
C GLU A 131 -0.44 9.45 12.53
N LYS A 132 -0.93 10.31 11.62
CA LYS A 132 -0.41 11.66 11.38
C LYS A 132 1.06 11.71 11.00
N MET A 133 1.51 10.73 10.24
CA MET A 133 2.90 10.59 9.84
C MET A 133 3.10 11.03 8.39
N THR A 134 4.28 11.54 8.09
CA THR A 134 4.78 11.63 6.72
C THR A 134 5.80 10.53 6.50
N VAL A 135 5.57 9.68 5.51
CA VAL A 135 6.51 8.65 5.07
C VAL A 135 7.17 9.15 3.80
N LYS A 136 8.51 9.13 3.77
CA LYS A 136 9.28 9.74 2.70
C LYS A 136 10.36 8.81 2.17
N ASP A 137 10.47 8.74 0.86
CA ASP A 137 11.56 8.13 0.10
C ASP A 137 12.06 6.78 0.67
N PRO A 138 11.19 5.77 0.84
CA PRO A 138 11.62 4.44 1.23
C PRO A 138 12.35 3.74 0.08
N VAL A 139 13.13 2.71 0.39
CA VAL A 139 13.78 1.85 -0.62
C VAL A 139 12.81 0.79 -1.16
N SER A 140 11.88 0.35 -0.33
CA SER A 140 10.80 -0.58 -0.64
C SER A 140 9.54 -0.08 0.06
N TYR A 141 8.68 -0.92 0.64
CA TYR A 141 7.45 -0.46 1.27
C TYR A 141 7.69 0.58 2.38
N GLY A 142 6.88 1.63 2.41
CA GLY A 142 6.90 2.62 3.48
C GLY A 142 6.46 2.02 4.82
N ILE A 143 5.32 1.34 4.83
CA ILE A 143 4.77 0.66 6.00
C ILE A 143 4.41 -0.77 5.62
N GLN A 144 4.88 -1.74 6.41
CA GLN A 144 4.45 -3.14 6.31
C GLN A 144 3.91 -3.61 7.66
N LEU A 145 2.69 -4.13 7.65
CA LEU A 145 2.05 -4.79 8.79
C LEU A 145 1.74 -6.25 8.42
N ALA A 146 2.18 -7.19 9.25
CA ALA A 146 2.03 -8.62 9.01
C ALA A 146 1.51 -9.30 10.27
N ASP A 147 0.59 -10.24 10.15
CA ASP A 147 -0.01 -10.93 11.30
C ASP A 147 -0.52 -9.94 12.36
N VAL A 148 -1.54 -9.14 11.99
CA VAL A 148 -2.04 -8.05 12.83
C VAL A 148 -3.53 -8.19 13.14
N VAL A 149 -3.91 -7.79 14.35
CA VAL A 149 -5.30 -7.76 14.81
C VAL A 149 -5.61 -6.37 15.36
N ASN A 150 -6.77 -5.79 14.96
CA ASN A 150 -7.20 -4.45 15.35
C ASN A 150 -6.13 -3.39 15.02
N PHE A 151 -5.93 -3.13 13.75
CA PHE A 151 -4.94 -2.16 13.30
C PHE A 151 -5.58 -0.88 12.74
N THR A 152 -4.92 0.25 12.94
CA THR A 152 -5.34 1.54 12.39
C THR A 152 -4.14 2.24 11.77
N VAL A 153 -4.28 2.65 10.50
CA VAL A 153 -3.32 3.53 9.80
C VAL A 153 -4.12 4.71 9.26
N ARG A 154 -3.84 5.93 9.75
CA ARG A 154 -4.65 7.08 9.32
C ARG A 154 -3.92 8.41 9.32
N ASP A 155 -4.47 9.36 8.56
CA ASP A 155 -3.95 10.72 8.44
C ASP A 155 -2.49 10.73 7.98
N MET A 156 -2.19 9.98 6.90
CA MET A 156 -0.83 9.76 6.41
C MET A 156 -0.55 10.62 5.18
N VAL A 157 0.70 11.04 5.04
CA VAL A 157 1.22 11.65 3.81
C VAL A 157 2.36 10.77 3.28
N PHE A 158 2.27 10.40 1.99
CA PHE A 158 3.33 9.69 1.28
C PHE A 158 4.01 10.66 0.29
N ASP A 159 5.29 10.93 0.50
CA ASP A 159 6.10 11.87 -0.27
C ASP A 159 7.32 11.13 -0.85
N TYR A 160 7.12 10.43 -1.97
CA TYR A 160 8.14 9.58 -2.60
C TYR A 160 8.70 10.24 -3.86
N ASN A 161 10.01 10.15 -4.05
CA ASN A 161 10.71 10.72 -5.20
C ASN A 161 10.64 9.87 -6.47
N HIS A 162 10.01 8.69 -6.42
CA HIS A 162 9.86 7.73 -7.51
C HIS A 162 11.18 7.15 -8.07
N ASN A 163 12.28 7.26 -7.37
CA ASN A 163 13.56 6.68 -7.81
C ASN A 163 13.62 5.16 -7.61
N PHE A 164 12.72 4.61 -6.83
CA PHE A 164 12.59 3.18 -6.58
C PHE A 164 11.19 2.71 -6.92
N GLY A 165 11.08 1.56 -7.60
CA GLY A 165 9.84 0.81 -7.75
C GLY A 165 9.49 0.02 -6.48
N THR A 166 8.37 -0.72 -6.49
CA THR A 166 7.94 -1.54 -5.34
C THR A 166 7.91 -0.77 -4.01
N THR A 167 7.50 0.51 -4.07
CA THR A 167 7.42 1.37 -2.90
C THR A 167 5.97 1.64 -2.52
N ASP A 168 5.34 0.62 -1.92
CA ASP A 168 3.99 0.74 -1.37
C ASP A 168 3.91 1.80 -0.27
N GLY A 169 2.73 2.38 -0.12
CA GLY A 169 2.43 3.21 1.05
C GLY A 169 2.21 2.35 2.29
N VAL A 170 1.12 1.59 2.31
CA VAL A 170 0.72 0.67 3.38
C VAL A 170 0.53 -0.72 2.79
N HIS A 171 1.37 -1.66 3.17
CA HIS A 171 1.31 -3.05 2.76
C HIS A 171 0.91 -3.95 3.94
N ILE A 172 -0.20 -4.66 3.81
CA ILE A 172 -0.71 -5.58 4.83
C ILE A 172 -0.51 -7.01 4.35
N ASN A 173 0.30 -7.78 5.07
CA ASN A 173 0.37 -9.23 4.86
C ASN A 173 -0.61 -9.96 5.79
N GLY A 174 -1.32 -10.94 5.26
CA GLY A 174 -2.13 -11.84 6.08
C GLY A 174 -1.29 -12.75 7.01
N PRO A 175 -1.88 -13.28 8.11
CA PRO A 175 -3.24 -13.03 8.54
C PRO A 175 -3.45 -11.61 9.07
N ALA A 176 -4.61 -11.00 8.78
CA ALA A 176 -4.93 -9.67 9.29
C ALA A 176 -6.43 -9.51 9.53
N TYR A 177 -6.78 -8.98 10.70
CA TYR A 177 -8.18 -8.93 11.14
C TYR A 177 -8.55 -7.58 11.76
N GLY A 178 -9.67 -6.99 11.28
CA GLY A 178 -10.24 -5.79 11.89
C GLY A 178 -9.37 -4.55 11.68
N GLY A 179 -9.23 -4.09 10.43
CA GLY A 179 -8.39 -2.96 10.06
C GLY A 179 -9.14 -1.71 9.66
N ILE A 180 -8.59 -0.54 9.98
CA ILE A 180 -9.01 0.76 9.44
C ILE A 180 -7.79 1.45 8.84
N ILE A 181 -7.88 1.75 7.54
CA ILE A 181 -6.86 2.52 6.80
C ILE A 181 -7.59 3.72 6.21
N GLU A 182 -7.26 4.94 6.65
CA GLU A 182 -8.05 6.10 6.23
C GLU A 182 -7.26 7.40 6.12
N ASN A 183 -7.74 8.30 5.24
CA ASN A 183 -7.16 9.63 5.04
C ASN A 183 -5.69 9.56 4.61
N LEU A 184 -5.43 8.91 3.50
CA LEU A 184 -4.11 8.80 2.89
C LEU A 184 -3.99 9.78 1.73
N PHE A 185 -2.89 10.50 1.67
CA PHE A 185 -2.62 11.49 0.64
C PHE A 185 -1.17 11.42 0.16
N GLY A 186 -0.96 11.65 -1.13
CA GLY A 186 0.38 11.85 -1.69
C GLY A 186 0.64 11.01 -2.92
N THR A 187 1.86 10.51 -3.03
CA THR A 187 2.27 9.70 -4.17
C THR A 187 3.19 8.57 -3.73
N THR A 188 2.93 7.39 -4.27
CA THR A 188 3.76 6.19 -4.11
C THR A 188 4.21 5.70 -5.48
N ASN A 189 5.23 4.87 -5.54
CA ASN A 189 5.68 4.26 -6.80
C ASN A 189 5.38 2.76 -6.85
N ASP A 190 4.38 2.34 -6.12
CA ASP A 190 3.63 1.10 -6.17
C ASP A 190 2.27 1.35 -5.51
N ASP A 191 1.61 0.34 -4.93
CA ASP A 191 0.28 0.46 -4.36
C ASP A 191 0.26 1.41 -3.14
N MET A 192 -0.64 2.40 -3.12
CA MET A 192 -0.77 3.22 -1.90
C MET A 192 -1.30 2.41 -0.73
N VAL A 193 -2.18 1.45 -0.99
CA VAL A 193 -2.61 0.43 -0.04
C VAL A 193 -2.62 -0.93 -0.73
N SER A 194 -1.93 -1.91 -0.18
CA SER A 194 -2.00 -3.31 -0.61
C SER A 194 -2.48 -4.20 0.53
N LEU A 195 -3.55 -4.96 0.29
CA LEU A 195 -3.98 -6.07 1.16
C LEU A 195 -3.57 -7.37 0.48
N THR A 196 -2.56 -8.04 1.01
CA THR A 196 -1.90 -9.18 0.37
C THR A 196 -2.01 -10.42 1.25
N THR A 197 -2.87 -11.36 0.86
CA THR A 197 -2.98 -12.65 1.57
C THR A 197 -1.77 -13.51 1.29
N ILE A 198 -1.31 -13.52 0.04
CA ILE A 198 -0.09 -14.15 -0.46
C ILE A 198 0.21 -13.64 -1.86
N ASP A 199 1.47 -13.38 -2.18
CA ASP A 199 1.91 -12.85 -3.47
C ASP A 199 2.94 -13.73 -4.20
N GLU A 200 3.59 -14.68 -3.53
CA GLU A 200 4.66 -15.53 -4.13
C GLU A 200 5.98 -14.80 -4.47
N THR A 201 6.17 -13.59 -3.98
CA THR A 201 7.32 -12.75 -4.36
C THR A 201 8.45 -12.72 -3.34
N HIS A 202 8.42 -13.51 -2.28
CA HIS A 202 9.36 -13.42 -1.15
C HIS A 202 9.31 -12.08 -0.38
N ALA A 203 8.32 -11.23 -0.68
CA ALA A 203 8.13 -9.96 0.02
C ALA A 203 7.34 -10.12 1.31
N GLU A 204 6.61 -11.23 1.44
CA GLU A 204 5.78 -11.52 2.59
C GLU A 204 6.62 -11.82 3.83
N VAL A 205 6.19 -11.26 4.95
CA VAL A 205 6.64 -11.65 6.28
C VAL A 205 5.82 -12.83 6.78
N THR A 206 4.50 -12.77 6.52
CA THR A 206 3.54 -13.82 6.82
C THR A 206 2.55 -13.97 5.67
N VAL A 207 1.87 -15.09 5.60
CA VAL A 207 0.78 -15.37 4.66
C VAL A 207 -0.44 -15.86 5.40
N GLY A 208 -1.63 -15.48 4.96
CA GLY A 208 -2.87 -15.86 5.61
C GLY A 208 -4.07 -15.08 5.12
N GLU A 209 -5.25 -15.39 5.65
CA GLU A 209 -6.47 -14.68 5.30
C GLU A 209 -6.48 -13.22 5.80
N ILE A 210 -7.21 -12.37 5.09
CA ILE A 210 -7.46 -10.98 5.51
C ILE A 210 -8.96 -10.77 5.62
N CYS A 211 -9.42 -10.29 6.78
CA CYS A 211 -10.84 -10.14 7.05
C CYS A 211 -11.19 -8.82 7.74
N ASN A 212 -12.33 -8.23 7.33
CA ASN A 212 -12.94 -7.08 7.99
C ASN A 212 -12.02 -5.85 7.99
N VAL A 213 -11.62 -5.38 6.81
CA VAL A 213 -10.79 -4.20 6.63
C VAL A 213 -11.57 -3.10 5.92
N ILE A 214 -11.49 -1.89 6.45
CA ILE A 214 -12.10 -0.70 5.88
C ILE A 214 -10.99 0.24 5.41
N ILE A 215 -11.00 0.57 4.11
CA ILE A 215 -10.08 1.54 3.49
C ILE A 215 -10.90 2.75 3.07
N LYS A 216 -10.53 3.96 3.54
CA LYS A 216 -11.28 5.19 3.23
C LYS A 216 -10.38 6.35 2.83
N ASN A 217 -10.87 7.17 1.89
CA ASN A 217 -10.25 8.45 1.54
C ASN A 217 -8.77 8.30 1.14
N VAL A 218 -8.52 7.54 0.08
CA VAL A 218 -7.21 7.39 -0.55
C VAL A 218 -7.10 8.38 -1.69
N THR A 219 -6.17 9.33 -1.62
CA THR A 219 -6.02 10.38 -2.64
C THR A 219 -4.59 10.40 -3.16
N ALA A 220 -4.44 10.15 -4.46
CA ALA A 220 -3.13 10.20 -5.11
C ALA A 220 -3.02 11.32 -6.13
N GLN A 221 -1.79 11.81 -6.30
CA GLN A 221 -1.38 12.66 -7.41
C GLN A 221 -0.27 11.94 -8.17
N ASN A 222 -0.55 11.53 -9.40
CA ASN A 222 0.35 10.71 -10.20
C ASN A 222 0.82 9.43 -9.48
N GLY A 223 -0.10 8.81 -8.73
CA GLY A 223 0.18 7.55 -8.02
C GLY A 223 0.36 6.38 -8.99
N TYR A 224 1.03 5.33 -8.55
CA TYR A 224 1.08 4.08 -9.31
C TYR A 224 -0.29 3.40 -9.25
N SER A 225 -0.63 2.75 -8.13
CA SER A 225 -1.99 2.26 -7.86
C SER A 225 -2.55 2.87 -6.57
N GLY A 226 -3.88 2.93 -6.47
CA GLY A 226 -4.55 3.39 -5.25
C GLY A 226 -4.68 2.28 -4.21
N VAL A 227 -5.53 1.30 -4.50
CA VAL A 227 -5.80 0.17 -3.59
C VAL A 227 -5.69 -1.13 -4.37
N ARG A 228 -4.90 -2.05 -3.86
CA ARG A 228 -4.78 -3.42 -4.39
C ARG A 228 -5.28 -4.44 -3.38
N LEU A 229 -6.16 -5.33 -3.82
CA LEU A 229 -6.58 -6.53 -3.10
C LEU A 229 -5.94 -7.72 -3.81
N LEU A 230 -4.99 -8.40 -3.14
CA LEU A 230 -4.09 -9.36 -3.78
C LEU A 230 -4.12 -10.73 -3.09
N SER A 231 -4.30 -11.77 -3.90
CA SER A 231 -4.15 -13.15 -3.46
C SER A 231 -3.67 -14.04 -4.60
N ALA A 232 -2.52 -14.67 -4.46
CA ALA A 232 -2.09 -15.73 -5.37
C ALA A 232 -2.79 -17.07 -5.11
N GLY A 233 -3.75 -17.12 -4.16
CA GLY A 233 -4.61 -18.26 -3.85
C GLY A 233 -4.27 -18.98 -2.55
N GLY A 234 -5.23 -19.79 -2.08
CA GLY A 234 -5.12 -20.58 -0.85
C GLY A 234 -5.57 -19.86 0.42
N TYR A 235 -5.55 -18.53 0.44
CA TYR A 235 -6.02 -17.73 1.57
C TYR A 235 -7.06 -16.71 1.10
N PRO A 236 -8.26 -16.70 1.71
CA PRO A 236 -9.32 -15.77 1.31
C PRO A 236 -9.08 -14.35 1.80
N LEU A 237 -9.67 -13.40 1.06
CA LEU A 237 -9.78 -12.00 1.44
C LEU A 237 -11.26 -11.64 1.50
N LYS A 238 -11.77 -11.22 2.67
CA LYS A 238 -13.21 -11.10 2.92
C LYS A 238 -13.59 -9.87 3.72
N GLY A 239 -14.82 -9.36 3.49
CA GLY A 239 -15.37 -8.26 4.26
C GLY A 239 -14.52 -7.00 4.11
N VAL A 240 -14.16 -6.63 2.88
CA VAL A 240 -13.36 -5.44 2.62
C VAL A 240 -14.18 -4.35 1.95
N THR A 241 -14.17 -3.19 2.57
CA THR A 241 -14.78 -1.97 2.01
C THR A 241 -13.69 -0.99 1.60
N VAL A 242 -13.67 -0.62 0.32
CA VAL A 242 -12.87 0.46 -0.25
C VAL A 242 -13.81 1.62 -0.56
N SER A 243 -13.75 2.71 0.20
CA SER A 243 -14.67 3.85 0.09
C SER A 243 -13.91 5.17 -0.06
N GLY A 244 -14.05 5.80 -1.22
CA GLY A 244 -13.38 7.07 -1.51
C GLY A 244 -11.95 6.88 -2.00
N VAL A 245 -11.79 6.68 -3.31
CA VAL A 245 -10.50 6.67 -4.01
C VAL A 245 -10.50 7.82 -5.02
N TYR A 246 -9.56 8.74 -4.87
CA TYR A 246 -9.56 10.00 -5.60
C TYR A 246 -8.24 10.28 -6.29
N GLY A 247 -8.28 11.05 -7.38
CA GLY A 247 -7.10 11.58 -8.04
C GLY A 247 -6.70 10.86 -9.33
N ASP A 248 -5.41 10.81 -9.60
CA ASP A 248 -4.90 10.26 -10.86
C ASP A 248 -3.81 9.21 -10.65
N TYR A 249 -3.89 8.15 -11.46
CA TYR A 249 -3.10 6.94 -11.32
C TYR A 249 -2.46 6.52 -12.64
N ARG A 250 -1.22 6.07 -12.59
CA ARG A 250 -0.51 5.52 -13.75
C ARG A 250 -0.98 4.10 -14.08
N HIS A 251 -1.28 3.33 -13.05
CA HIS A 251 -1.79 1.95 -13.16
C HIS A 251 -3.31 1.91 -12.92
N ASN A 252 -3.79 1.55 -11.75
CA ASN A 252 -5.23 1.46 -11.42
C ASN A 252 -5.55 2.27 -10.16
N ALA A 253 -6.77 2.79 -10.06
CA ALA A 253 -7.27 3.32 -8.79
C ALA A 253 -7.62 2.18 -7.82
N VAL A 254 -8.25 1.11 -8.33
CA VAL A 254 -8.53 -0.10 -7.55
C VAL A 254 -8.23 -1.33 -8.41
N LEU A 255 -7.54 -2.29 -7.81
CA LEU A 255 -7.14 -3.54 -8.46
C LEU A 255 -7.47 -4.74 -7.57
N ILE A 256 -8.23 -5.71 -8.08
CA ILE A 256 -8.48 -7.01 -7.47
C ILE A 256 -7.73 -8.03 -8.31
N SER A 257 -6.68 -8.62 -7.78
CA SER A 257 -5.68 -9.32 -8.59
C SER A 257 -5.05 -10.51 -7.89
N HIS A 258 -4.27 -11.24 -8.66
CA HIS A 258 -3.49 -12.37 -8.16
C HIS A 258 -1.98 -12.24 -8.41
N HIS A 259 -1.52 -11.35 -9.29
CA HIS A 259 -0.13 -11.18 -9.70
C HIS A 259 0.50 -12.48 -10.27
N TYR A 260 0.55 -13.56 -9.49
CA TYR A 260 0.91 -14.91 -9.93
C TYR A 260 -0.14 -15.90 -9.49
N THR A 261 -0.42 -16.91 -10.33
CA THR A 261 -1.35 -17.99 -10.01
C THR A 261 -0.60 -19.24 -9.58
N ARG A 262 -1.09 -19.90 -8.56
CA ARG A 262 -0.62 -21.24 -8.18
C ARG A 262 -1.46 -22.31 -8.86
N PRO A 263 -0.88 -23.33 -9.46
CA PRO A 263 -1.63 -24.44 -10.02
C PRO A 263 -2.57 -25.08 -8.99
N ASN A 264 -3.83 -25.28 -9.36
CA ASN A 264 -4.86 -25.92 -8.52
C ASN A 264 -5.15 -25.22 -7.19
N THR A 265 -4.81 -23.95 -7.05
CA THR A 265 -5.06 -23.22 -5.81
C THR A 265 -6.12 -22.15 -6.08
N PRO A 266 -7.33 -22.25 -5.52
CA PRO A 266 -8.38 -21.27 -5.78
C PRO A 266 -8.03 -19.91 -5.19
N ILE A 267 -8.34 -18.87 -5.96
CA ILE A 267 -8.25 -17.47 -5.57
C ILE A 267 -9.65 -17.02 -5.18
N TYR A 268 -9.84 -16.67 -3.93
CA TYR A 268 -11.17 -16.40 -3.40
C TYR A 268 -11.27 -15.10 -2.64
N PHE A 269 -12.18 -14.26 -3.11
CA PHE A 269 -12.60 -13.02 -2.46
C PHE A 269 -14.07 -13.10 -2.08
N ASP A 270 -14.49 -12.40 -1.03
CA ASP A 270 -15.91 -12.37 -0.65
C ASP A 270 -16.27 -11.10 0.10
N ASP A 271 -17.51 -10.66 -0.07
CA ASP A 271 -18.03 -9.44 0.55
C ASP A 271 -17.10 -8.23 0.32
N ILE A 272 -16.86 -7.95 -0.96
CA ILE A 272 -16.03 -6.84 -1.42
C ILE A 272 -16.90 -5.69 -1.88
N VAL A 273 -16.71 -4.53 -1.28
CA VAL A 273 -17.39 -3.28 -1.64
C VAL A 273 -16.36 -2.27 -2.10
N VAL A 274 -16.55 -1.73 -3.31
CA VAL A 274 -15.77 -0.62 -3.87
C VAL A 274 -16.74 0.51 -4.17
N GLU A 275 -16.61 1.63 -3.48
CA GLU A 275 -17.54 2.75 -3.62
C GLU A 275 -16.85 4.11 -3.63
N LYS A 276 -17.51 5.11 -4.21
CA LYS A 276 -17.04 6.51 -4.24
C LYS A 276 -15.66 6.64 -4.87
N VAL A 277 -15.47 6.03 -6.03
CA VAL A 277 -14.21 6.13 -6.79
C VAL A 277 -14.33 7.28 -7.79
N HIS A 278 -13.62 8.38 -7.53
CA HIS A 278 -13.54 9.51 -8.46
C HIS A 278 -12.08 9.65 -8.92
N ALA A 279 -11.73 8.88 -9.92
CA ALA A 279 -10.36 8.72 -10.36
C ALA A 279 -10.23 8.65 -11.89
N ARG A 280 -9.03 8.91 -12.37
CA ARG A 280 -8.69 8.89 -13.79
C ARG A 280 -7.27 8.42 -14.01
N LYS A 281 -6.85 8.30 -15.26
CA LYS A 281 -5.46 8.02 -15.61
C LYS A 281 -4.60 9.27 -15.42
N SER A 282 -3.35 9.07 -15.04
CA SER A 282 -2.42 10.18 -14.89
C SER A 282 -2.12 10.83 -16.25
N ASN A 283 -2.09 12.16 -16.24
CA ASN A 283 -1.66 12.98 -17.39
C ASN A 283 -0.31 13.68 -17.13
N THR A 284 0.36 13.31 -16.05
CA THR A 284 1.67 13.85 -15.70
C THR A 284 2.74 13.20 -16.57
N PRO A 285 3.61 13.98 -17.24
CA PRO A 285 4.71 13.42 -18.01
C PRO A 285 5.62 12.53 -17.14
N LEU A 286 5.97 11.36 -17.65
CA LEU A 286 6.94 10.48 -17.03
C LEU A 286 8.34 11.05 -17.28
N THR A 287 8.97 11.59 -16.24
CA THR A 287 10.25 12.31 -16.34
C THR A 287 11.44 11.53 -15.77
N SER A 288 11.19 10.40 -15.14
CA SER A 288 12.23 9.52 -14.58
C SER A 288 12.63 8.44 -15.58
N ASP A 289 13.93 8.15 -15.66
CA ASP A 289 14.46 7.02 -16.44
C ASP A 289 13.99 5.65 -15.90
N HIS A 290 13.40 5.64 -14.70
CA HIS A 290 12.82 4.45 -14.07
C HIS A 290 11.41 4.11 -14.59
N PHE A 291 10.75 5.03 -15.33
CA PHE A 291 9.48 4.74 -15.97
C PHE A 291 9.70 3.97 -17.26
N THR A 292 9.29 2.73 -17.25
CA THR A 292 9.43 1.81 -18.38
C THR A 292 8.39 2.04 -19.47
N LEU A 293 8.61 1.47 -20.65
CA LEU A 293 7.60 1.43 -21.73
C LEU A 293 6.31 0.74 -21.24
N TRP A 294 6.42 -0.17 -20.29
CA TRP A 294 5.28 -0.84 -19.69
C TRP A 294 4.37 0.14 -18.93
N GLU A 295 4.91 1.05 -18.13
CA GLU A 295 4.10 2.05 -17.41
C GLU A 295 3.38 3.01 -18.37
N LYS A 296 4.02 3.38 -19.46
CA LYS A 296 3.36 4.15 -20.51
C LYS A 296 2.18 3.36 -21.09
N GLY A 297 2.38 2.09 -21.43
CA GLY A 297 1.33 1.19 -21.86
C GLY A 297 0.21 1.05 -20.83
N ALA A 298 0.54 0.98 -19.55
CA ALA A 298 -0.43 0.92 -18.46
C ALA A 298 -1.34 2.15 -18.39
N ILE A 299 -0.78 3.36 -18.57
CA ILE A 299 -1.59 4.59 -18.66
C ILE A 299 -2.55 4.52 -19.86
N GLU A 300 -2.06 4.06 -21.01
CA GLU A 300 -2.81 4.04 -22.26
C GLU A 300 -3.91 2.97 -22.32
N THR A 301 -3.76 1.84 -21.61
CA THR A 301 -4.60 0.65 -21.83
C THR A 301 -5.27 0.07 -20.58
N LEU A 302 -4.68 0.20 -19.39
CA LEU A 302 -5.25 -0.40 -18.20
C LEU A 302 -6.48 0.38 -17.69
N PRO A 303 -7.47 -0.32 -17.13
CA PRO A 303 -8.66 0.32 -16.60
C PRO A 303 -8.39 1.11 -15.30
N VAL A 304 -9.37 1.90 -14.88
CA VAL A 304 -9.30 2.59 -13.57
C VAL A 304 -9.61 1.61 -12.45
N ILE A 305 -10.63 0.77 -12.61
CA ILE A 305 -10.93 -0.35 -11.69
C ILE A 305 -10.77 -1.65 -12.49
N TRP A 306 -10.00 -2.58 -11.96
CA TRP A 306 -9.70 -3.84 -12.63
C TRP A 306 -9.93 -5.05 -11.73
N VAL A 307 -10.62 -6.06 -12.26
CA VAL A 307 -10.74 -7.40 -11.66
C VAL A 307 -10.13 -8.41 -12.63
N GLU A 308 -9.00 -8.99 -12.25
CA GLU A 308 -8.24 -9.94 -13.07
C GLU A 308 -8.98 -11.27 -13.27
N GLU A 309 -8.69 -11.94 -14.37
CA GLU A 309 -9.22 -13.28 -14.69
C GLU A 309 -8.82 -14.34 -13.66
N GLY A 310 -9.52 -15.46 -13.63
CA GLY A 310 -9.22 -16.59 -12.75
C GLY A 310 -9.59 -16.41 -11.28
N ILE A 311 -10.17 -15.28 -10.93
CA ILE A 311 -10.62 -14.95 -9.60
C ILE A 311 -12.05 -15.43 -9.36
N THR A 312 -12.33 -15.94 -8.17
CA THR A 312 -13.68 -16.22 -7.70
C THR A 312 -14.08 -15.22 -6.63
N VAL A 313 -15.25 -14.60 -6.78
CA VAL A 313 -15.79 -13.63 -5.82
C VAL A 313 -17.19 -14.03 -5.39
N GLY A 314 -17.44 -14.17 -4.10
CA GLY A 314 -18.78 -14.45 -3.57
C GLY A 314 -19.72 -13.26 -3.82
N SER A 315 -19.40 -12.10 -3.28
CA SER A 315 -20.15 -10.86 -3.49
C SER A 315 -19.21 -9.71 -3.83
N LEU A 316 -19.51 -9.00 -4.94
CA LEU A 316 -18.81 -7.80 -5.37
C LEU A 316 -19.80 -6.67 -5.63
N THR A 317 -19.65 -5.59 -4.91
CA THR A 317 -20.38 -4.34 -5.14
C THR A 317 -19.42 -3.28 -5.65
N ILE A 318 -19.73 -2.65 -6.78
CA ILE A 318 -19.03 -1.47 -7.29
C ILE A 318 -20.08 -0.39 -7.51
N GLU A 319 -19.98 0.71 -6.75
CA GLU A 319 -20.98 1.77 -6.83
C GLU A 319 -20.39 3.17 -6.66
N ASP A 320 -21.10 4.19 -7.17
CA ASP A 320 -20.69 5.59 -7.13
C ASP A 320 -19.30 5.80 -7.76
N VAL A 321 -19.12 5.33 -8.99
CA VAL A 321 -17.87 5.45 -9.73
C VAL A 321 -17.97 6.52 -10.80
N TYR A 322 -17.03 7.46 -10.79
CA TYR A 322 -16.96 8.54 -11.75
C TYR A 322 -15.55 8.79 -12.27
N ARG A 323 -15.44 9.01 -13.60
CA ARG A 323 -14.23 9.44 -14.26
C ARG A 323 -14.49 10.68 -15.12
N GLU A 324 -13.69 11.74 -14.95
CA GLU A 324 -13.50 12.76 -15.97
C GLU A 324 -12.11 12.58 -16.56
N GLU A 325 -12.04 11.93 -17.74
CA GLU A 325 -10.78 11.50 -18.31
C GLU A 325 -10.20 12.56 -19.24
N ILE A 326 -8.98 12.97 -18.95
CA ILE A 326 -8.21 13.95 -19.75
C ILE A 326 -6.93 13.35 -20.35
N ALA A 327 -6.46 12.21 -19.84
CA ALA A 327 -5.32 11.48 -20.41
C ALA A 327 -5.75 10.71 -21.67
N GLN A 328 -4.83 10.50 -22.59
CA GLN A 328 -5.08 9.64 -23.74
C GLN A 328 -5.05 8.17 -23.29
N THR A 329 -6.21 7.54 -23.25
CA THR A 329 -6.35 6.14 -22.82
C THR A 329 -7.49 5.44 -23.57
N THR A 330 -7.33 4.15 -23.79
CA THR A 330 -8.38 3.22 -24.25
C THR A 330 -8.84 2.30 -23.12
N GLY A 331 -8.25 2.45 -21.91
CA GLY A 331 -8.61 1.69 -20.73
C GLY A 331 -10.03 1.99 -20.27
N ALA A 332 -10.79 0.96 -19.93
CA ALA A 332 -12.14 1.11 -19.39
C ALA A 332 -12.14 1.87 -18.06
N LEU A 333 -13.29 2.44 -17.68
CA LEU A 333 -13.47 2.90 -16.31
C LEU A 333 -13.50 1.69 -15.37
N ILE A 334 -14.27 0.66 -15.70
CA ILE A 334 -14.31 -0.62 -14.98
C ILE A 334 -14.08 -1.75 -15.99
N ASP A 335 -13.17 -2.66 -15.67
CA ASP A 335 -12.93 -3.89 -16.43
C ASP A 335 -12.97 -5.10 -15.48
N ILE A 336 -13.97 -5.96 -15.68
CA ILE A 336 -14.05 -7.26 -15.02
C ILE A 336 -13.74 -8.30 -16.10
N ASN A 337 -12.59 -8.94 -16.01
CA ASN A 337 -12.08 -9.80 -17.07
C ASN A 337 -12.95 -11.03 -17.31
N GLU A 338 -12.88 -11.54 -18.52
CA GLU A 338 -13.44 -12.85 -18.84
C GLU A 338 -12.78 -13.94 -17.96
N GLY A 339 -13.58 -14.89 -17.46
CA GLY A 339 -13.08 -15.92 -16.53
C GLY A 339 -13.13 -15.55 -15.05
N VAL A 340 -13.57 -14.34 -14.71
CA VAL A 340 -13.94 -14.00 -13.34
C VAL A 340 -15.26 -14.68 -12.97
N ASN A 341 -15.28 -15.44 -11.89
CA ASN A 341 -16.48 -16.08 -11.37
C ASN A 341 -17.07 -15.24 -10.24
N VAL A 342 -18.27 -14.71 -10.38
CA VAL A 342 -18.94 -13.92 -9.35
C VAL A 342 -20.29 -14.53 -9.02
N ASP A 343 -20.59 -14.74 -7.73
CA ASP A 343 -21.92 -15.20 -7.35
C ASP A 343 -22.92 -14.04 -7.40
N THR A 344 -22.63 -12.93 -6.74
CA THR A 344 -23.47 -11.71 -6.77
C THR A 344 -22.63 -10.52 -7.20
N LEU A 345 -23.02 -9.89 -8.32
CA LEU A 345 -22.40 -8.67 -8.83
C LEU A 345 -23.41 -7.53 -8.79
N ILE A 346 -23.04 -6.44 -8.12
CA ILE A 346 -23.83 -5.22 -8.01
C ILE A 346 -23.04 -4.08 -8.62
N LEU A 347 -23.59 -3.45 -9.68
CA LEU A 347 -22.99 -2.31 -10.38
C LEU A 347 -23.99 -1.16 -10.37
N LYS A 348 -23.68 -0.04 -9.72
CA LYS A 348 -24.59 1.09 -9.57
C LYS A 348 -23.91 2.43 -9.73
N ASN A 349 -24.61 3.38 -10.35
CA ASN A 349 -24.18 4.77 -10.50
C ASN A 349 -22.76 4.88 -11.05
N ILE A 350 -22.52 4.30 -12.24
CA ILE A 350 -21.22 4.27 -12.91
C ILE A 350 -21.29 5.21 -14.10
N ARG A 351 -20.45 6.25 -14.09
CA ARG A 351 -20.51 7.32 -15.09
C ARG A 351 -19.12 7.77 -15.49
N GLN A 352 -19.00 8.25 -16.73
CA GLN A 352 -17.77 8.87 -17.19
C GLN A 352 -18.05 10.07 -18.10
N LYS A 353 -17.08 10.97 -18.15
CA LYS A 353 -16.96 12.04 -19.11
C LYS A 353 -15.60 11.96 -19.76
N LEU A 354 -15.57 11.68 -21.04
CA LEU A 354 -14.35 11.65 -21.85
C LEU A 354 -14.13 13.04 -22.47
N VAL A 355 -12.94 13.58 -22.30
CA VAL A 355 -12.52 14.84 -22.91
C VAL A 355 -11.70 14.49 -24.15
N ASN A 356 -11.79 15.31 -25.20
CA ASN A 356 -11.01 15.16 -26.43
C ASN A 356 -11.40 14.01 -27.39
N GLY A 357 -12.66 13.54 -27.37
CA GLY A 357 -13.17 12.56 -28.34
C GLY A 357 -12.52 11.17 -28.23
N GLN A 358 -12.14 10.80 -27.05
CA GLN A 358 -11.60 9.47 -26.77
C GLN A 358 -12.70 8.39 -26.83
N ASP A 359 -12.29 7.17 -27.14
CA ASP A 359 -13.17 6.00 -27.21
C ASP A 359 -12.71 4.98 -26.15
N ALA A 360 -12.96 5.29 -24.87
CA ALA A 360 -12.66 4.40 -23.76
C ALA A 360 -13.98 3.93 -23.13
N PRO A 361 -14.20 2.61 -23.00
CA PRO A 361 -15.48 2.09 -22.47
C PRO A 361 -15.69 2.50 -21.00
N CYS A 362 -16.96 2.75 -20.65
CA CYS A 362 -17.33 2.92 -19.25
C CYS A 362 -17.24 1.58 -18.50
N LEU A 363 -17.75 0.51 -19.08
CA LEU A 363 -17.77 -0.81 -18.48
C LEU A 363 -17.40 -1.89 -19.50
N ARG A 364 -16.44 -2.74 -19.13
CA ARG A 364 -16.27 -4.07 -19.72
C ARG A 364 -16.60 -5.09 -18.65
N ASN A 365 -17.58 -5.94 -18.89
CA ASN A 365 -17.94 -7.00 -17.96
C ASN A 365 -17.90 -8.35 -18.67
N GLY A 366 -16.82 -9.10 -18.47
CA GLY A 366 -16.64 -10.46 -18.96
C GLY A 366 -17.13 -11.53 -17.97
N ALA A 367 -17.48 -11.15 -16.75
CA ALA A 367 -17.99 -12.09 -15.76
C ALA A 367 -19.41 -12.57 -16.09
N LYS A 368 -19.73 -13.77 -15.63
CA LYS A 368 -21.08 -14.38 -15.74
C LYS A 368 -21.63 -14.61 -14.33
N PRO A 369 -22.14 -13.57 -13.66
CA PRO A 369 -22.63 -13.71 -12.30
C PRO A 369 -23.91 -14.55 -12.22
N LYS A 370 -24.12 -15.25 -11.12
CA LYS A 370 -25.41 -15.91 -10.83
C LYS A 370 -26.52 -14.89 -10.59
N THR A 371 -26.17 -13.78 -9.94
CA THR A 371 -27.08 -12.65 -9.72
C THR A 371 -26.38 -11.36 -10.16
N LEU A 372 -27.02 -10.61 -11.06
CA LEU A 372 -26.56 -9.30 -11.52
C LEU A 372 -27.59 -8.24 -11.18
N ILE A 373 -27.17 -7.19 -10.47
CA ILE A 373 -27.97 -6.01 -10.16
C ILE A 373 -27.26 -4.81 -10.77
N THR A 374 -27.94 -4.09 -11.66
CA THR A 374 -27.41 -2.89 -12.32
C THR A 374 -28.38 -1.74 -12.21
N ASP A 375 -27.86 -0.51 -11.99
CA ASP A 375 -28.63 0.72 -11.96
C ASP A 375 -27.74 1.90 -12.37
N MET A 376 -28.25 2.79 -13.25
CA MET A 376 -27.56 3.99 -13.73
C MET A 376 -26.12 3.74 -14.22
N ILE A 377 -25.96 3.01 -15.31
CA ILE A 377 -24.67 2.80 -15.98
C ILE A 377 -24.69 3.58 -17.31
N ASP A 378 -23.76 4.51 -17.47
CA ASP A 378 -23.50 5.15 -18.76
C ASP A 378 -22.65 4.18 -19.62
N TYR A 379 -23.15 3.82 -20.82
CA TYR A 379 -22.46 2.93 -21.75
C TYR A 379 -21.81 3.70 -22.90
#